data_232f5e5863b09b61d040d97b5b72f5b4
#
_entry.id   232f5e5863b09b61d040d97b5b72f5b4
#
_cell.length_a   1.000
_cell.length_b   1.000
_cell.length_c   1.000
_cell.angle_alpha   90.00
_cell.angle_beta   90.00
_cell.angle_gamma   90.00
#
_symmetry.space_group_name_H-M   'P 1'
#
loop_
_entity.id
_entity.type
_entity.pdbx_description
1 polymer ?
#
loop_
_entity_poly.entity_id
_entity_poly.type
_entity_poly.pdbx_seq_one_letter_code
_entity_poly.pdbx_strand_id
1 'polypeptide(L)'
;MLKKGQLFFRFFVLQNNLFMIEAMDISITRVKHSKLQDTNLENIPFGKYFTDHMIEADYRDGEWTNIEIKPYQPLSLEPSLVALHYGQAIFEGMKAYKDKDGNAFIFRPRDNFNRFNASAVRMCMPEIPEEIFIEGIRQLIEIDKNWIPAKENHSLYIRPLMFASDIALGVKPSDTYKFIVMLSPTGPYYAEPMKIAVEEKYTRAAPGGVGFSKNAGNYGASMLAATIAKQNGYDQVLWTDAFEHKWLQEVGMMNVFFIVNGIVVTPSLEDGCILAGVTRSSAITLLQEMGLKVEERKIKIDELLDAYKKGVLNEAFGTGTAATIAMIKELKYKDQVMQFEVNKFKTALTLRKWITDIREGRREDKYGWMWKV
;
A
#
# COMPACT_ATOMS: atom_id res chain seq x y z
N MET A 1 -8.26 32.63 -32.86
CA MET A 1 -9.51 31.97 -33.29
C MET A 1 -9.17 30.54 -33.70
N LEU A 2 -9.31 29.56 -32.84
CA LEU A 2 -9.26 28.14 -33.18
C LEU A 2 -10.34 27.43 -32.37
N LYS A 3 -11.20 26.73 -33.09
CA LYS A 3 -12.46 26.18 -32.64
C LYS A 3 -12.25 24.88 -31.84
N LYS A 4 -13.10 24.71 -30.79
CA LYS A 4 -13.34 23.48 -30.04
C LYS A 4 -13.65 22.31 -30.97
N GLY A 5 -12.88 21.24 -30.90
CA GLY A 5 -13.16 19.94 -31.50
C GLY A 5 -13.89 19.04 -30.50
N GLN A 6 -15.18 18.80 -30.75
CA GLN A 6 -15.96 17.78 -30.09
C GLN A 6 -15.49 16.39 -30.53
N LEU A 7 -15.13 15.53 -29.58
CA LEU A 7 -14.93 14.10 -29.82
C LEU A 7 -16.31 13.44 -30.00
N PHE A 8 -16.67 13.08 -31.24
CA PHE A 8 -17.81 12.25 -31.54
C PHE A 8 -17.44 10.78 -31.26
N PHE A 9 -18.10 10.16 -30.29
CA PHE A 9 -18.19 8.70 -30.18
C PHE A 9 -19.02 8.18 -31.36
N ARG A 10 -18.38 7.52 -32.32
CA ARG A 10 -19.06 6.71 -33.33
C ARG A 10 -19.38 5.35 -32.75
N PHE A 11 -20.65 5.12 -32.43
CA PHE A 11 -21.18 3.76 -32.27
C PHE A 11 -21.15 3.07 -33.63
N PHE A 12 -20.30 2.10 -33.80
CA PHE A 12 -20.45 1.09 -34.85
C PHE A 12 -21.23 -0.08 -34.27
N VAL A 13 -22.48 -0.21 -34.67
CA VAL A 13 -23.25 -1.46 -34.53
C VAL A 13 -22.74 -2.39 -35.63
N LEU A 14 -21.92 -3.34 -35.26
CA LEU A 14 -21.60 -4.49 -36.11
C LEU A 14 -22.35 -5.72 -35.58
N GLN A 15 -23.00 -6.38 -36.51
CA GLN A 15 -23.83 -7.56 -36.36
C GLN A 15 -23.14 -8.69 -35.56
N ASN A 16 -23.91 -9.26 -34.64
CA ASN A 16 -23.80 -10.63 -34.10
C ASN A 16 -22.45 -11.34 -34.23
N ASN A 17 -21.49 -10.91 -33.42
CA ASN A 17 -20.51 -11.79 -32.81
C ASN A 17 -20.54 -11.52 -31.31
N LEU A 18 -21.25 -12.36 -30.55
CA LEU A 18 -20.94 -12.59 -29.16
C LEU A 18 -19.49 -13.13 -29.17
N PHE A 19 -18.50 -12.26 -29.00
CA PHE A 19 -17.24 -12.68 -28.42
C PHE A 19 -17.60 -13.12 -27.02
N MET A 20 -17.74 -14.41 -26.80
CA MET A 20 -17.55 -14.96 -25.48
C MET A 20 -16.14 -14.53 -25.10
N ILE A 21 -16.03 -13.61 -24.16
CA ILE A 21 -14.78 -13.41 -23.42
C ILE A 21 -14.57 -14.77 -22.78
N GLU A 22 -13.66 -15.57 -23.34
CA GLU A 22 -13.22 -16.81 -22.68
C GLU A 22 -12.76 -16.36 -21.30
N ALA A 23 -13.46 -16.83 -20.29
CA ALA A 23 -13.06 -16.56 -18.90
C ALA A 23 -11.63 -17.07 -18.78
N MET A 24 -10.71 -16.17 -18.44
CA MET A 24 -9.30 -16.51 -18.32
C MET A 24 -9.15 -17.65 -17.31
N ASP A 25 -8.73 -18.83 -17.79
CA ASP A 25 -8.72 -20.06 -16.99
C ASP A 25 -7.51 -20.00 -16.03
N ILE A 26 -7.80 -19.88 -14.74
CA ILE A 26 -6.79 -19.94 -13.69
C ILE A 26 -6.69 -21.39 -13.23
N SER A 27 -5.58 -22.06 -13.54
CA SER A 27 -5.37 -23.42 -13.10
C SER A 27 -5.14 -23.49 -11.58
N ILE A 28 -5.68 -24.51 -10.90
CA ILE A 28 -5.61 -24.62 -9.44
C ILE A 28 -5.03 -25.96 -9.02
N THR A 29 -3.88 -25.92 -8.36
CA THR A 29 -3.25 -27.08 -7.72
C THR A 29 -3.27 -26.88 -6.20
N ARG A 30 -4.00 -27.74 -5.47
CA ARG A 30 -4.12 -27.65 -4.00
C ARG A 30 -3.03 -28.43 -3.28
N VAL A 31 -2.62 -27.93 -2.10
CA VAL A 31 -1.79 -28.72 -1.17
C VAL A 31 -2.54 -29.96 -0.68
N LYS A 32 -1.81 -31.04 -0.41
CA LYS A 32 -2.38 -32.25 0.21
C LYS A 32 -2.64 -32.07 1.72
N HIS A 33 -1.79 -31.29 2.38
CA HIS A 33 -1.86 -31.01 3.82
C HIS A 33 -1.58 -29.52 4.05
N SER A 34 -2.46 -28.87 4.81
CA SER A 34 -2.31 -27.47 5.18
C SER A 34 -1.29 -27.30 6.31
N LYS A 35 -0.41 -26.30 6.20
CA LYS A 35 0.51 -25.88 7.26
C LYS A 35 -0.19 -25.14 8.41
N LEU A 36 -1.45 -24.77 8.23
CA LEU A 36 -2.19 -23.99 9.22
C LEU A 36 -2.26 -24.67 10.59
N GLN A 37 -2.38 -26.00 10.60
CA GLN A 37 -2.47 -26.78 11.84
C GLN A 37 -1.21 -26.68 12.70
N ASP A 38 -0.05 -26.47 12.04
CA ASP A 38 1.26 -26.38 12.70
C ASP A 38 1.69 -24.91 12.92
N THR A 39 0.82 -23.94 12.56
CA THR A 39 1.13 -22.50 12.63
C THR A 39 0.42 -21.85 13.81
N ASN A 40 1.19 -21.27 14.74
CA ASN A 40 0.61 -20.47 15.82
C ASN A 40 0.20 -19.08 15.30
N LEU A 41 -1.12 -18.83 15.25
CA LEU A 41 -1.70 -17.55 14.83
C LEU A 41 -1.93 -16.53 15.97
N GLU A 42 -1.47 -16.80 17.20
CA GLU A 42 -1.69 -15.88 18.34
C GLU A 42 -0.72 -14.70 18.35
N ASN A 43 0.55 -14.94 18.05
CA ASN A 43 1.60 -13.93 18.03
C ASN A 43 2.30 -13.91 16.67
N ILE A 44 1.64 -13.33 15.66
CA ILE A 44 2.09 -13.39 14.29
C ILE A 44 2.95 -12.17 13.95
N PRO A 45 4.27 -12.33 13.78
CA PRO A 45 5.12 -11.25 13.26
C PRO A 45 4.79 -11.00 11.78
N PHE A 46 4.78 -9.73 11.39
CA PHE A 46 4.47 -9.33 10.02
C PHE A 46 5.40 -9.98 8.99
N GLY A 47 4.82 -10.63 7.98
CA GLY A 47 5.55 -11.17 6.82
C GLY A 47 6.49 -12.34 7.12
N LYS A 48 6.28 -13.10 8.20
CA LYS A 48 7.09 -14.26 8.56
C LYS A 48 6.43 -15.61 8.22
N TYR A 49 5.12 -15.66 8.24
CA TYR A 49 4.35 -16.84 7.88
C TYR A 49 3.63 -16.60 6.56
N PHE A 50 3.61 -17.61 5.70
CA PHE A 50 2.89 -17.58 4.42
C PHE A 50 1.89 -18.71 4.39
N THR A 51 0.74 -18.46 3.73
CA THR A 51 -0.33 -19.45 3.56
C THR A 51 0.10 -20.64 2.69
N ASP A 52 -0.80 -21.54 2.45
CA ASP A 52 -0.52 -22.78 1.73
C ASP A 52 -0.30 -22.56 0.22
N HIS A 53 -0.94 -21.53 -0.36
CA HIS A 53 -0.92 -21.31 -1.80
C HIS A 53 -0.41 -19.92 -2.19
N MET A 54 -0.05 -19.78 -3.46
CA MET A 54 0.36 -18.54 -4.12
C MET A 54 -0.20 -18.49 -5.54
N ILE A 55 -0.33 -17.27 -6.10
CA ILE A 55 -0.54 -17.09 -7.53
C ILE A 55 0.82 -16.94 -8.20
N GLU A 56 0.94 -17.49 -9.40
CA GLU A 56 2.02 -17.19 -10.33
C GLU A 56 1.43 -17.00 -11.73
N ALA A 57 1.94 -16.01 -12.49
CA ALA A 57 1.65 -15.79 -13.88
C ALA A 57 2.88 -15.25 -14.60
N ASP A 58 3.04 -15.59 -15.86
CA ASP A 58 4.10 -15.13 -16.74
C ASP A 58 3.56 -14.15 -17.78
N TYR A 59 4.33 -13.09 -18.09
CA TYR A 59 4.11 -12.24 -19.25
C TYR A 59 5.21 -12.51 -20.28
N ARG A 60 4.83 -12.95 -21.47
CA ARG A 60 5.71 -13.24 -22.59
C ARG A 60 5.02 -12.94 -23.90
N ASP A 61 5.75 -12.49 -24.90
CA ASP A 61 5.26 -12.25 -26.26
C ASP A 61 4.03 -11.34 -26.32
N GLY A 62 3.91 -10.39 -25.36
CA GLY A 62 2.81 -9.44 -25.27
C GLY A 62 1.58 -9.94 -24.52
N GLU A 63 1.60 -11.14 -23.94
CA GLU A 63 0.45 -11.77 -23.31
C GLU A 63 0.75 -12.33 -21.92
N TRP A 64 -0.26 -12.36 -21.06
CA TRP A 64 -0.24 -13.04 -19.77
C TRP A 64 -0.59 -14.52 -19.96
N THR A 65 0.29 -15.39 -19.48
CA THR A 65 0.18 -16.85 -19.65
C THR A 65 0.51 -17.58 -18.34
N ASN A 66 0.34 -18.90 -18.32
CA ASN A 66 0.68 -19.76 -17.17
C ASN A 66 0.09 -19.24 -15.85
N ILE A 67 -1.19 -18.83 -15.88
CA ILE A 67 -1.85 -18.28 -14.69
C ILE A 67 -2.28 -19.44 -13.81
N GLU A 68 -1.66 -19.54 -12.64
CA GLU A 68 -1.90 -20.67 -11.74
C GLU A 68 -1.96 -20.26 -10.27
N ILE A 69 -2.86 -20.90 -9.52
CA ILE A 69 -2.82 -20.97 -8.05
C ILE A 69 -2.21 -22.31 -7.69
N LYS A 70 -1.09 -22.27 -6.98
CA LYS A 70 -0.30 -23.46 -6.65
C LYS A 70 0.21 -23.42 -5.22
N PRO A 71 0.76 -24.54 -4.69
CA PRO A 71 1.43 -24.54 -3.39
C PRO A 71 2.52 -23.46 -3.31
N TYR A 72 2.56 -22.74 -2.18
CA TYR A 72 3.62 -21.77 -1.90
C TYR A 72 4.97 -22.47 -1.84
N GLN A 73 5.88 -22.06 -2.71
CA GLN A 73 7.20 -22.67 -2.85
C GLN A 73 8.26 -21.64 -3.30
N PRO A 74 9.55 -21.95 -3.14
CA PRO A 74 10.65 -21.15 -3.69
C PRO A 74 10.54 -21.00 -5.22
N LEU A 75 10.98 -19.83 -5.74
CA LEU A 75 11.16 -19.61 -7.16
C LEU A 75 12.59 -20.00 -7.56
N SER A 76 12.72 -20.71 -8.68
CA SER A 76 14.02 -20.92 -9.32
C SER A 76 14.29 -19.76 -10.27
N LEU A 77 15.33 -18.97 -10.01
CA LEU A 77 15.68 -17.77 -10.77
C LEU A 77 17.13 -17.82 -11.24
N GLU A 78 17.37 -17.38 -12.47
CA GLU A 78 18.73 -17.25 -13.00
C GLU A 78 19.47 -16.06 -12.33
N PRO A 79 20.78 -16.18 -12.05
CA PRO A 79 21.55 -15.08 -11.47
C PRO A 79 21.56 -13.81 -12.31
N SER A 80 21.40 -13.92 -13.63
CA SER A 80 21.35 -12.81 -14.60
C SER A 80 19.95 -12.21 -14.81
N LEU A 81 19.00 -12.53 -13.93
CA LEU A 81 17.64 -11.97 -13.99
C LEU A 81 17.67 -10.45 -13.84
N VAL A 82 17.11 -9.72 -14.81
CA VAL A 82 17.15 -8.25 -14.90
C VAL A 82 16.69 -7.56 -13.62
N ALA A 83 15.63 -8.06 -12.97
CA ALA A 83 15.14 -7.46 -11.73
C ALA A 83 16.14 -7.49 -10.58
N LEU A 84 17.02 -8.50 -10.51
CA LEU A 84 18.06 -8.61 -9.47
C LEU A 84 19.16 -7.56 -9.63
N HIS A 85 19.40 -7.10 -10.85
CA HIS A 85 20.46 -6.15 -11.19
C HIS A 85 19.97 -4.70 -11.23
N TYR A 86 18.77 -4.45 -11.76
CA TYR A 86 18.28 -3.09 -12.06
C TYR A 86 17.00 -2.73 -11.32
N GLY A 87 16.46 -3.65 -10.51
CA GLY A 87 15.34 -3.33 -9.60
C GLY A 87 14.02 -3.01 -10.30
N GLN A 88 13.81 -3.44 -11.57
CA GLN A 88 12.53 -3.27 -12.24
C GLN A 88 11.49 -4.22 -11.62
N ALA A 89 10.92 -3.78 -10.50
CA ALA A 89 9.96 -4.52 -9.70
C ALA A 89 8.99 -3.57 -9.02
N ILE A 90 7.70 -3.94 -9.01
CA ILE A 90 6.62 -3.22 -8.32
C ILE A 90 5.84 -4.17 -7.44
N PHE A 91 5.21 -3.65 -6.40
CA PHE A 91 4.41 -4.46 -5.49
C PHE A 91 3.21 -3.70 -4.94
N GLU A 92 2.29 -4.44 -4.36
CA GLU A 92 1.16 -3.91 -3.62
C GLU A 92 1.04 -4.50 -2.22
N GLY A 93 0.17 -3.91 -1.44
CA GLY A 93 -0.19 -4.41 -0.13
C GLY A 93 -1.63 -4.11 0.18
N MET A 94 -2.41 -5.18 0.31
CA MET A 94 -3.82 -5.15 0.69
C MET A 94 -4.04 -6.04 1.90
N LYS A 95 -5.26 -6.03 2.43
CA LYS A 95 -5.64 -6.89 3.54
C LYS A 95 -7.04 -7.48 3.33
N ALA A 96 -7.18 -8.76 3.68
CA ALA A 96 -8.47 -9.40 3.83
C ALA A 96 -8.80 -9.60 5.31
N TYR A 97 -10.08 -9.54 5.60
CA TYR A 97 -10.65 -9.61 6.95
C TYR A 97 -11.80 -10.60 6.99
N LYS A 98 -12.14 -11.11 8.16
CA LYS A 98 -13.39 -11.84 8.40
C LYS A 98 -14.35 -10.96 9.19
N ASP A 99 -15.62 -11.00 8.82
CA ASP A 99 -16.69 -10.50 9.67
C ASP A 99 -17.04 -11.48 10.80
N LYS A 100 -18.01 -11.11 11.64
CA LYS A 100 -18.50 -11.95 12.75
C LYS A 100 -19.13 -13.28 12.30
N ASP A 101 -19.59 -13.34 11.05
CA ASP A 101 -20.25 -14.51 10.45
C ASP A 101 -19.25 -15.42 9.70
N GLY A 102 -17.95 -15.04 9.71
CA GLY A 102 -16.86 -15.77 9.06
C GLY A 102 -16.74 -15.52 7.55
N ASN A 103 -17.48 -14.57 6.98
CA ASN A 103 -17.30 -14.18 5.59
C ASN A 103 -16.00 -13.42 5.42
N ALA A 104 -15.30 -13.69 4.29
CA ALA A 104 -14.07 -13.00 3.95
C ALA A 104 -14.34 -11.78 3.05
N PHE A 105 -13.62 -10.70 3.30
CA PHE A 105 -13.70 -9.47 2.54
C PHE A 105 -12.31 -8.89 2.29
N ILE A 106 -12.12 -8.26 1.13
CA ILE A 106 -10.90 -7.50 0.78
C ILE A 106 -11.21 -6.01 0.85
N PHE A 107 -10.35 -5.23 1.50
CA PHE A 107 -10.53 -3.79 1.61
C PHE A 107 -9.98 -3.08 0.38
N ARG A 108 -10.86 -2.42 -0.40
CA ARG A 108 -10.57 -1.56 -1.56
C ARG A 108 -9.64 -2.20 -2.62
N PRO A 109 -9.91 -3.42 -3.10
CA PRO A 109 -9.02 -4.11 -4.04
C PRO A 109 -8.88 -3.37 -5.37
N ARG A 110 -9.93 -2.69 -5.86
CA ARG A 110 -9.92 -1.91 -7.11
C ARG A 110 -8.94 -0.75 -7.05
N ASP A 111 -8.88 -0.02 -5.94
CA ASP A 111 -7.93 1.09 -5.80
C ASP A 111 -6.48 0.60 -5.79
N ASN A 112 -6.22 -0.55 -5.17
CA ASN A 112 -4.90 -1.16 -5.18
C ASN A 112 -4.53 -1.69 -6.58
N PHE A 113 -5.46 -2.30 -7.30
CA PHE A 113 -5.30 -2.71 -8.69
C PHE A 113 -4.92 -1.52 -9.59
N ASN A 114 -5.68 -0.43 -9.51
CA ASN A 114 -5.41 0.77 -10.30
C ASN A 114 -4.02 1.35 -9.98
N ARG A 115 -3.62 1.37 -8.70
CA ARG A 115 -2.31 1.88 -8.27
C ARG A 115 -1.17 0.93 -8.68
N PHE A 116 -1.41 -0.37 -8.69
CA PHE A 116 -0.45 -1.35 -9.20
C PHE A 116 -0.14 -1.10 -10.68
N ASN A 117 -1.17 -0.94 -11.51
CA ASN A 117 -1.01 -0.63 -12.93
C ASN A 117 -0.41 0.76 -13.17
N ALA A 118 -0.77 1.77 -12.38
CA ALA A 118 -0.10 3.07 -12.44
C ALA A 118 1.41 2.96 -12.13
N SER A 119 1.79 2.08 -11.19
CA SER A 119 3.20 1.79 -10.90
C SER A 119 3.87 1.02 -12.04
N ALA A 120 3.15 0.07 -12.69
CA ALA A 120 3.64 -0.68 -13.85
C ALA A 120 3.96 0.27 -15.01
N VAL A 121 3.02 1.13 -15.38
CA VAL A 121 3.21 2.15 -16.44
C VAL A 121 4.43 3.03 -16.14
N ARG A 122 4.58 3.52 -14.88
CA ARG A 122 5.74 4.36 -14.51
C ARG A 122 7.07 3.63 -14.62
N MET A 123 7.07 2.32 -14.42
CA MET A 123 8.29 1.49 -14.47
C MET A 123 8.50 0.82 -15.84
N CYS A 124 7.76 1.23 -16.89
CA CYS A 124 7.78 0.62 -18.23
C CYS A 124 7.52 -0.90 -18.18
N MET A 125 6.56 -1.32 -17.36
CA MET A 125 6.11 -2.70 -17.21
C MET A 125 4.71 -2.86 -17.80
N PRO A 126 4.29 -4.06 -18.23
CA PRO A 126 2.94 -4.29 -18.71
C PRO A 126 1.92 -4.11 -17.59
N GLU A 127 0.73 -3.64 -17.94
CA GLU A 127 -0.41 -3.67 -17.03
C GLU A 127 -0.91 -5.10 -16.87
N ILE A 128 -1.34 -5.43 -15.65
CA ILE A 128 -1.97 -6.72 -15.38
C ILE A 128 -3.49 -6.61 -15.57
N PRO A 129 -4.16 -7.58 -16.23
CA PRO A 129 -5.61 -7.61 -16.33
C PRO A 129 -6.30 -7.74 -14.97
N GLU A 130 -7.50 -7.16 -14.86
CA GLU A 130 -8.31 -7.23 -13.65
C GLU A 130 -8.64 -8.66 -13.24
N GLU A 131 -8.88 -9.52 -14.23
CA GLU A 131 -9.21 -10.93 -14.04
C GLU A 131 -8.08 -11.68 -13.33
N ILE A 132 -6.83 -11.40 -13.66
CA ILE A 132 -5.67 -12.01 -12.98
C ILE A 132 -5.49 -11.41 -11.59
N PHE A 133 -5.57 -10.08 -11.49
CA PHE A 133 -5.29 -9.41 -10.23
C PHE A 133 -6.43 -9.58 -9.22
N ILE A 134 -7.65 -9.16 -9.57
CA ILE A 134 -8.78 -9.15 -8.62
C ILE A 134 -9.39 -10.53 -8.48
N GLU A 135 -9.77 -11.18 -9.59
CA GLU A 135 -10.41 -12.48 -9.52
C GLU A 135 -9.43 -13.57 -9.06
N GLY A 136 -8.18 -13.54 -9.53
CA GLY A 136 -7.14 -14.46 -9.04
C GLY A 136 -6.92 -14.34 -7.53
N ILE A 137 -6.81 -13.10 -7.00
CA ILE A 137 -6.67 -12.87 -5.55
C ILE A 137 -7.91 -13.35 -4.80
N ARG A 138 -9.11 -13.12 -5.31
CA ARG A 138 -10.36 -13.60 -4.72
C ARG A 138 -10.36 -15.13 -4.58
N GLN A 139 -10.01 -15.85 -5.65
CA GLN A 139 -9.93 -17.32 -5.66
C GLN A 139 -8.83 -17.82 -4.70
N LEU A 140 -7.67 -17.18 -4.69
CA LEU A 140 -6.58 -17.54 -3.76
C LEU A 140 -7.04 -17.41 -2.30
N ILE A 141 -7.73 -16.31 -1.95
CA ILE A 141 -8.25 -16.10 -0.59
C ILE A 141 -9.36 -17.11 -0.27
N GLU A 142 -10.25 -17.44 -1.19
CA GLU A 142 -11.29 -18.46 -0.96
C GLU A 142 -10.67 -19.83 -0.64
N ILE A 143 -9.56 -20.18 -1.31
CA ILE A 143 -8.84 -21.44 -1.03
C ILE A 143 -8.18 -21.41 0.36
N ASP A 144 -7.55 -20.29 0.71
CA ASP A 144 -6.79 -20.11 1.95
C ASP A 144 -7.55 -19.33 3.03
N LYS A 145 -8.88 -19.22 2.94
CA LYS A 145 -9.69 -18.41 3.86
C LYS A 145 -9.54 -18.74 5.34
N ASN A 146 -9.18 -19.99 5.65
CA ASN A 146 -8.96 -20.41 7.02
C ASN A 146 -7.71 -19.78 7.65
N TRP A 147 -6.80 -19.28 6.82
CA TRP A 147 -5.62 -18.52 7.26
C TRP A 147 -5.93 -17.08 7.69
N ILE A 148 -7.14 -16.56 7.41
CA ILE A 148 -7.54 -15.23 7.91
C ILE A 148 -7.78 -15.37 9.43
N PRO A 149 -6.97 -14.70 10.29
CA PRO A 149 -7.16 -14.80 11.74
C PRO A 149 -8.52 -14.24 12.16
N ALA A 150 -9.18 -14.92 13.07
CA ALA A 150 -10.48 -14.48 13.64
C ALA A 150 -10.33 -13.43 14.75
N LYS A 151 -9.09 -13.16 15.19
CA LYS A 151 -8.79 -12.24 16.28
C LYS A 151 -8.90 -10.79 15.83
N GLU A 152 -9.47 -9.93 16.69
CA GLU A 152 -9.60 -8.49 16.46
C GLU A 152 -8.23 -7.84 16.15
N ASN A 153 -8.23 -6.85 15.24
CA ASN A 153 -7.03 -6.17 14.72
C ASN A 153 -6.04 -7.09 13.97
N HIS A 154 -6.42 -8.32 13.65
CA HIS A 154 -5.66 -9.23 12.81
C HIS A 154 -6.24 -9.25 11.40
N SER A 155 -5.46 -9.71 10.45
CA SER A 155 -5.84 -9.73 9.02
C SER A 155 -4.98 -10.70 8.23
N LEU A 156 -5.40 -11.02 7.02
CA LEU A 156 -4.55 -11.67 6.03
C LEU A 156 -3.97 -10.60 5.10
N TYR A 157 -2.65 -10.42 5.16
CA TYR A 157 -1.95 -9.50 4.27
C TYR A 157 -1.75 -10.13 2.90
N ILE A 158 -2.08 -9.39 1.85
CA ILE A 158 -2.00 -9.80 0.45
C ILE A 158 -0.85 -9.03 -0.18
N ARG A 159 0.15 -9.73 -0.75
CA ARG A 159 1.33 -9.16 -1.39
C ARG A 159 1.39 -9.51 -2.87
N PRO A 160 0.76 -8.75 -3.77
CA PRO A 160 1.08 -8.78 -5.19
C PRO A 160 2.48 -8.23 -5.43
N LEU A 161 3.22 -8.89 -6.30
CA LEU A 161 4.57 -8.49 -6.74
C LEU A 161 4.69 -8.80 -8.23
N MET A 162 5.21 -7.86 -9.01
CA MET A 162 5.60 -8.08 -10.40
C MET A 162 7.05 -7.64 -10.60
N PHE A 163 7.83 -8.43 -11.31
CA PHE A 163 9.23 -8.12 -11.57
C PHE A 163 9.66 -8.59 -12.96
N ALA A 164 10.65 -7.89 -13.51
CA ALA A 164 11.28 -8.22 -14.78
C ALA A 164 11.95 -9.58 -14.73
N SER A 165 11.72 -10.44 -15.72
CA SER A 165 12.19 -11.82 -15.74
C SER A 165 13.12 -12.15 -16.91
N ASP A 166 13.53 -11.18 -17.73
CA ASP A 166 14.58 -11.39 -18.75
C ASP A 166 15.88 -11.83 -18.12
N ILE A 167 16.58 -12.72 -18.83
CA ILE A 167 17.91 -13.22 -18.48
C ILE A 167 18.93 -12.45 -19.30
N ALA A 168 19.38 -11.29 -18.80
CA ALA A 168 20.28 -10.39 -19.50
C ALA A 168 20.97 -9.41 -18.55
N LEU A 169 22.11 -8.86 -18.97
CA LEU A 169 22.83 -7.79 -18.25
C LEU A 169 22.72 -6.43 -18.95
N GLY A 170 21.84 -6.30 -19.95
CA GLY A 170 21.60 -5.04 -20.65
C GLY A 170 20.56 -4.19 -19.93
N VAL A 171 20.78 -2.87 -19.88
CA VAL A 171 19.82 -1.91 -19.29
C VAL A 171 18.78 -1.52 -20.32
N LYS A 172 17.64 -2.16 -20.29
CA LYS A 172 16.44 -1.85 -21.08
C LYS A 172 15.20 -2.28 -20.30
N PRO A 173 14.00 -1.81 -20.65
CA PRO A 173 12.77 -2.46 -20.16
C PRO A 173 12.77 -3.94 -20.52
N SER A 174 12.36 -4.79 -19.61
CA SER A 174 12.28 -6.25 -19.85
C SER A 174 11.18 -6.56 -20.86
N ASP A 175 11.37 -7.62 -21.66
CA ASP A 175 10.33 -8.13 -22.56
C ASP A 175 9.45 -9.18 -21.86
N THR A 176 9.94 -9.75 -20.74
CA THR A 176 9.22 -10.74 -19.96
C THR A 176 9.09 -10.34 -18.49
N TYR A 177 7.98 -10.72 -17.87
CA TYR A 177 7.71 -10.42 -16.45
C TYR A 177 7.07 -11.60 -15.77
N LYS A 178 7.26 -11.65 -14.45
CA LYS A 178 6.59 -12.60 -13.57
C LYS A 178 5.73 -11.84 -12.57
N PHE A 179 4.47 -12.25 -12.44
CA PHE A 179 3.56 -11.78 -11.40
C PHE A 179 3.33 -12.88 -10.38
N ILE A 180 3.41 -12.54 -9.10
CA ILE A 180 3.11 -13.46 -8.01
C ILE A 180 2.25 -12.77 -6.95
N VAL A 181 1.41 -13.55 -6.27
CA VAL A 181 0.70 -13.10 -5.07
C VAL A 181 0.96 -14.08 -3.94
N MET A 182 1.39 -13.53 -2.81
CA MET A 182 1.59 -14.25 -1.56
C MET A 182 0.64 -13.75 -0.50
N LEU A 183 0.15 -14.63 0.37
CA LEU A 183 -0.70 -14.29 1.50
C LEU A 183 0.06 -14.55 2.81
N SER A 184 -0.10 -13.64 3.78
CA SER A 184 0.58 -13.73 5.07
C SER A 184 -0.37 -13.31 6.21
N PRO A 185 -0.74 -14.20 7.15
CA PRO A 185 -1.49 -13.80 8.33
C PRO A 185 -0.67 -12.80 9.14
N THR A 186 -1.32 -11.79 9.72
CA THR A 186 -0.62 -10.73 10.46
C THR A 186 -1.46 -10.17 11.60
N GLY A 187 -0.79 -9.85 12.70
CA GLY A 187 -1.31 -9.04 13.79
C GLY A 187 -1.10 -7.54 13.55
N PRO A 188 -1.26 -6.70 14.59
CA PRO A 188 -0.99 -5.27 14.55
C PRO A 188 0.47 -4.98 14.16
N TYR A 189 0.69 -4.06 13.21
CA TYR A 189 2.03 -3.72 12.73
C TYR A 189 2.83 -2.83 13.70
N TYR A 190 2.18 -1.80 14.26
CA TYR A 190 2.72 -0.96 15.33
C TYR A 190 1.88 -1.16 16.59
N ALA A 191 2.48 -1.76 17.62
CA ALA A 191 1.83 -1.93 18.92
C ALA A 191 1.84 -0.62 19.72
N GLU A 192 2.90 0.18 19.57
CA GLU A 192 3.16 1.39 20.33
C GLU A 192 3.22 2.65 19.46
N PRO A 193 2.91 3.83 20.02
CA PRO A 193 3.10 5.11 19.35
C PRO A 193 4.57 5.36 19.01
N MET A 194 4.83 5.94 17.84
CA MET A 194 6.16 6.06 17.23
C MET A 194 6.88 7.35 17.65
N LYS A 195 8.21 7.26 17.70
CA LYS A 195 9.14 8.37 17.71
C LYS A 195 9.70 8.58 16.31
N ILE A 196 9.63 9.79 15.80
CA ILE A 196 9.97 10.14 14.42
C ILE A 196 11.07 11.20 14.40
N ALA A 197 12.10 11.00 13.59
CA ALA A 197 13.08 12.03 13.28
C ALA A 197 12.80 12.64 11.90
N VAL A 198 12.86 13.97 11.78
CA VAL A 198 12.78 14.63 10.46
C VAL A 198 14.10 14.40 9.73
N GLU A 199 14.03 13.95 8.51
CA GLU A 199 15.22 13.68 7.67
C GLU A 199 15.66 14.97 6.97
N GLU A 200 16.93 15.31 7.11
CA GLU A 200 17.50 16.57 6.61
C GLU A 200 18.63 16.37 5.59
N LYS A 201 19.02 15.11 5.32
CA LYS A 201 20.16 14.79 4.47
C LYS A 201 19.79 13.90 3.29
N TYR A 202 19.05 12.83 3.58
CA TYR A 202 18.68 11.85 2.57
C TYR A 202 17.32 12.16 1.98
N THR A 203 17.16 11.84 0.70
CA THR A 203 15.94 12.10 -0.06
C THR A 203 15.27 10.78 -0.44
N ARG A 204 13.97 10.68 -0.18
CA ARG A 204 13.17 9.53 -0.64
C ARG A 204 12.71 9.69 -2.08
N ALA A 205 12.30 10.89 -2.47
CA ALA A 205 11.70 11.19 -3.76
C ALA A 205 11.94 12.65 -4.16
N ALA A 206 11.99 12.90 -5.46
CA ALA A 206 12.06 14.22 -6.07
C ALA A 206 11.00 14.35 -7.18
N PRO A 207 10.56 15.56 -7.55
CA PRO A 207 9.68 15.80 -8.67
C PRO A 207 10.22 15.18 -9.98
N GLY A 208 9.37 14.50 -10.75
CA GLY A 208 9.77 13.75 -11.94
C GLY A 208 10.39 12.39 -11.67
N GLY A 209 10.69 12.07 -10.40
CA GLY A 209 11.16 10.77 -9.96
C GLY A 209 10.07 9.70 -9.91
N VAL A 210 10.29 8.66 -9.10
CA VAL A 210 9.40 7.50 -8.97
C VAL A 210 8.65 7.46 -7.63
N GLY A 211 8.61 8.58 -6.88
CA GLY A 211 8.07 8.65 -5.53
C GLY A 211 6.61 8.24 -5.39
N PHE A 212 5.79 8.50 -6.42
CA PHE A 212 4.37 8.15 -6.45
C PHE A 212 4.11 6.69 -6.85
N SER A 213 5.09 5.97 -7.39
CA SER A 213 4.97 4.56 -7.76
C SER A 213 5.42 3.64 -6.62
N LYS A 214 4.80 2.46 -6.53
CA LYS A 214 5.13 1.48 -5.50
C LYS A 214 6.15 0.47 -6.01
N ASN A 215 7.38 0.97 -6.29
CA ASN A 215 8.48 0.18 -6.82
C ASN A 215 9.53 -0.17 -5.75
N ALA A 216 10.27 -1.25 -5.96
CA ALA A 216 11.25 -1.77 -5.01
C ALA A 216 12.38 -0.77 -4.70
N GLY A 217 12.79 0.05 -5.67
CA GLY A 217 13.88 1.02 -5.52
C GLY A 217 13.61 2.07 -4.44
N ASN A 218 12.37 2.57 -4.34
CA ASN A 218 11.99 3.54 -3.30
C ASN A 218 12.22 2.97 -1.89
N TYR A 219 12.00 1.68 -1.70
CA TYR A 219 12.16 1.03 -0.40
C TYR A 219 13.63 0.74 -0.10
N GLY A 220 14.38 0.26 -1.08
CA GLY A 220 15.83 0.06 -0.94
C GLY A 220 16.55 1.36 -0.58
N ALA A 221 16.25 2.46 -1.27
CA ALA A 221 16.84 3.77 -1.02
C ALA A 221 16.53 4.34 0.38
N SER A 222 15.41 3.94 1.01
CA SER A 222 15.01 4.43 2.33
C SER A 222 15.73 3.75 3.51
N MET A 223 16.42 2.64 3.29
CA MET A 223 16.94 1.78 4.38
C MET A 223 18.02 2.45 5.22
N LEU A 224 18.94 3.20 4.61
CA LEU A 224 20.03 3.84 5.35
C LEU A 224 19.51 4.88 6.34
N ALA A 225 18.65 5.80 5.90
CA ALA A 225 18.08 6.83 6.77
C ALA A 225 17.26 6.21 7.91
N ALA A 226 16.43 5.18 7.61
CA ALA A 226 15.68 4.45 8.64
C ALA A 226 16.59 3.73 9.64
N THR A 227 17.72 3.17 9.20
CA THR A 227 18.70 2.52 10.07
C THR A 227 19.38 3.53 11.00
N ILE A 228 19.80 4.67 10.47
CA ILE A 228 20.39 5.76 11.27
C ILE A 228 19.38 6.29 12.29
N ALA A 229 18.13 6.52 11.90
CA ALA A 229 17.09 6.95 12.83
C ALA A 229 16.92 5.94 13.97
N LYS A 230 16.86 4.64 13.67
CA LYS A 230 16.75 3.58 14.66
C LYS A 230 17.93 3.53 15.62
N GLN A 231 19.16 3.70 15.14
CA GLN A 231 20.38 3.79 15.98
C GLN A 231 20.33 4.98 16.94
N ASN A 232 19.61 6.05 16.55
CA ASN A 232 19.40 7.24 17.37
C ASN A 232 18.12 7.19 18.25
N GLY A 233 17.46 6.01 18.34
CA GLY A 233 16.29 5.80 19.19
C GLY A 233 14.96 6.27 18.61
N TYR A 234 14.88 6.47 17.28
CA TYR A 234 13.65 6.78 16.53
C TYR A 234 13.17 5.58 15.75
N ASP A 235 11.86 5.43 15.63
CA ASP A 235 11.24 4.30 14.94
C ASP A 235 11.23 4.45 13.41
N GLN A 236 11.08 5.70 12.93
CA GLN A 236 11.03 6.05 11.52
C GLN A 236 11.52 7.48 11.28
N VAL A 237 11.65 7.85 9.99
CA VAL A 237 11.95 9.22 9.56
C VAL A 237 10.71 9.88 8.96
N LEU A 238 10.56 11.18 9.14
CA LEU A 238 9.67 12.04 8.37
C LEU A 238 10.47 12.65 7.23
N TRP A 239 10.15 12.23 6.01
CA TRP A 239 10.84 12.66 4.82
C TRP A 239 10.51 14.11 4.48
N THR A 240 11.51 14.80 3.95
CA THR A 240 11.41 16.17 3.44
C THR A 240 11.71 16.18 1.94
N ASP A 241 11.40 17.31 1.29
CA ASP A 241 11.68 17.51 -0.12
C ASP A 241 13.17 17.45 -0.45
N ALA A 242 13.47 17.17 -1.73
CA ALA A 242 14.83 16.94 -2.20
C ALA A 242 15.72 18.19 -2.32
N PHE A 243 15.15 19.39 -2.26
CA PHE A 243 15.88 20.62 -2.60
C PHE A 243 16.19 21.49 -1.38
N GLU A 244 15.18 21.72 -0.53
CA GLU A 244 15.31 22.60 0.62
C GLU A 244 15.31 21.85 1.94
N HIS A 245 14.90 20.57 1.97
CA HIS A 245 14.66 19.78 3.17
C HIS A 245 13.73 20.47 4.19
N LYS A 246 12.70 21.14 3.68
CA LYS A 246 11.73 21.91 4.48
C LYS A 246 10.29 21.46 4.31
N TRP A 247 9.93 20.95 3.11
CA TRP A 247 8.58 20.54 2.79
C TRP A 247 8.37 19.09 3.13
N LEU A 248 7.39 18.82 3.97
CA LEU A 248 7.12 17.48 4.48
C LEU A 248 6.50 16.58 3.39
N GLN A 249 6.88 15.32 3.39
CA GLN A 249 6.38 14.31 2.45
C GLN A 249 5.71 13.15 3.18
N GLU A 250 6.40 12.07 3.47
CA GLU A 250 5.90 10.83 4.08
C GLU A 250 6.64 10.51 5.37
N VAL A 251 6.00 9.75 6.27
CA VAL A 251 6.63 9.22 7.47
C VAL A 251 6.95 7.74 7.29
N GLY A 252 8.24 7.41 7.18
CA GLY A 252 8.68 6.07 6.81
C GLY A 252 8.09 5.64 5.46
N MET A 253 7.17 4.67 5.49
CA MET A 253 6.43 4.15 4.32
C MET A 253 4.93 4.46 4.42
N MET A 254 4.55 5.52 5.11
CA MET A 254 3.16 5.92 5.38
C MET A 254 2.95 7.39 4.99
N ASN A 255 1.74 7.72 4.55
CA ASN A 255 1.33 9.11 4.47
C ASN A 255 1.17 9.68 5.89
N VAL A 256 1.34 10.98 6.07
CA VAL A 256 1.31 11.65 7.37
C VAL A 256 0.20 12.68 7.44
N PHE A 257 -0.39 12.83 8.62
CA PHE A 257 -1.43 13.78 8.96
C PHE A 257 -1.10 14.50 10.24
N PHE A 258 -1.51 15.76 10.32
CA PHE A 258 -1.37 16.60 11.52
C PHE A 258 -2.72 17.28 11.80
N ILE A 259 -3.03 17.48 13.08
CA ILE A 259 -4.16 18.29 13.50
C ILE A 259 -3.61 19.62 14.02
N VAL A 260 -3.85 20.68 13.27
CA VAL A 260 -3.37 22.03 13.57
C VAL A 260 -4.57 22.97 13.74
N ASN A 261 -4.75 23.50 14.92
CA ASN A 261 -5.87 24.41 15.24
C ASN A 261 -7.25 23.82 14.81
N GLY A 262 -7.46 22.52 15.05
CA GLY A 262 -8.70 21.81 14.67
C GLY A 262 -8.85 21.48 13.18
N ILE A 263 -7.90 21.86 12.33
CA ILE A 263 -7.86 21.53 10.91
C ILE A 263 -6.93 20.35 10.70
N VAL A 264 -7.36 19.38 9.90
CA VAL A 264 -6.52 18.27 9.46
C VAL A 264 -5.69 18.73 8.27
N VAL A 265 -4.37 18.58 8.35
CA VAL A 265 -3.48 18.89 7.23
C VAL A 265 -2.66 17.65 6.84
N THR A 266 -2.48 17.44 5.55
CA THR A 266 -1.67 16.35 5.00
C THR A 266 -0.94 16.84 3.75
N PRO A 267 0.31 16.38 3.48
CA PRO A 267 1.04 16.79 2.29
C PRO A 267 0.28 16.45 1.00
N SER A 268 0.28 17.40 0.04
CA SER A 268 -0.33 17.26 -1.28
C SER A 268 0.39 16.21 -2.12
N LEU A 269 -0.34 15.57 -3.03
CA LEU A 269 0.20 14.60 -4.00
C LEU A 269 0.68 15.24 -5.30
N GLU A 270 0.49 16.55 -5.48
CA GLU A 270 0.63 17.26 -6.78
C GLU A 270 2.04 17.19 -7.38
N ASP A 271 3.08 17.14 -6.56
CA ASP A 271 4.47 17.10 -7.04
C ASP A 271 4.96 15.69 -7.44
N GLY A 272 4.12 14.66 -7.29
CA GLY A 272 4.45 13.27 -7.63
C GLY A 272 5.50 12.63 -6.72
N CYS A 273 5.80 13.24 -5.57
CA CYS A 273 6.79 12.71 -4.63
C CYS A 273 6.20 11.75 -3.60
N ILE A 274 4.89 11.72 -3.44
CA ILE A 274 4.17 11.02 -2.39
C ILE A 274 3.29 9.94 -2.99
N LEU A 275 3.28 8.75 -2.37
CA LEU A 275 2.40 7.67 -2.80
C LEU A 275 0.94 8.00 -2.48
N ALA A 276 0.05 7.88 -3.47
CA ALA A 276 -1.39 8.01 -3.28
C ALA A 276 -1.93 6.83 -2.45
N GLY A 277 -1.90 6.98 -1.12
CA GLY A 277 -2.27 5.93 -0.17
C GLY A 277 -3.76 5.62 -0.20
N VAL A 278 -4.13 4.33 -0.36
CA VAL A 278 -5.54 3.90 -0.26
C VAL A 278 -6.08 4.17 1.15
N THR A 279 -5.27 3.90 2.18
CA THR A 279 -5.65 4.25 3.57
C THR A 279 -5.70 5.78 3.77
N ARG A 280 -4.81 6.56 3.11
CA ARG A 280 -4.86 8.04 3.12
C ARG A 280 -6.19 8.55 2.57
N SER A 281 -6.59 8.10 1.40
CA SER A 281 -7.87 8.46 0.78
C SER A 281 -9.05 8.09 1.68
N SER A 282 -9.06 6.88 2.27
CA SER A 282 -10.09 6.47 3.23
C SER A 282 -10.10 7.35 4.48
N ALA A 283 -8.93 7.72 4.99
CA ALA A 283 -8.81 8.62 6.14
C ALA A 283 -9.41 10.00 5.85
N ILE A 284 -9.10 10.59 4.69
CA ILE A 284 -9.66 11.89 4.28
C ILE A 284 -11.19 11.82 4.24
N THR A 285 -11.75 10.80 3.59
CA THR A 285 -13.21 10.61 3.51
C THR A 285 -13.85 10.53 4.90
N LEU A 286 -13.29 9.72 5.80
CA LEU A 286 -13.85 9.56 7.15
C LEU A 286 -13.65 10.80 8.03
N LEU A 287 -12.54 11.52 7.88
CA LEU A 287 -12.32 12.78 8.60
C LEU A 287 -13.32 13.85 8.17
N GLN A 288 -13.64 13.92 6.88
CA GLN A 288 -14.69 14.79 6.35
C GLN A 288 -16.09 14.36 6.85
N GLU A 289 -16.37 13.05 6.95
CA GLU A 289 -17.60 12.53 7.57
C GLU A 289 -17.70 12.90 9.06
N MET A 290 -16.58 13.04 9.77
CA MET A 290 -16.54 13.55 11.14
C MET A 290 -16.80 15.07 11.23
N GLY A 291 -17.00 15.76 10.10
CA GLY A 291 -17.21 17.22 10.04
C GLY A 291 -15.90 18.02 10.14
N LEU A 292 -14.74 17.38 9.97
CA LEU A 292 -13.47 18.08 10.04
C LEU A 292 -13.08 18.66 8.67
N LYS A 293 -12.51 19.85 8.67
CA LYS A 293 -11.87 20.42 7.49
C LYS A 293 -10.55 19.69 7.25
N VAL A 294 -10.36 19.18 6.03
CA VAL A 294 -9.11 18.53 5.59
C VAL A 294 -8.47 19.37 4.50
N GLU A 295 -7.20 19.70 4.68
CA GLU A 295 -6.39 20.43 3.72
C GLU A 295 -5.26 19.56 3.20
N GLU A 296 -5.28 19.29 1.88
CA GLU A 296 -4.21 18.64 1.15
C GLU A 296 -3.32 19.73 0.55
N ARG A 297 -2.18 20.01 1.17
CA ARG A 297 -1.30 21.11 0.78
C ARG A 297 0.15 20.87 1.15
N LYS A 298 1.06 21.68 0.61
CA LYS A 298 2.44 21.72 1.09
C LYS A 298 2.50 22.20 2.55
N ILE A 299 3.33 21.56 3.36
CA ILE A 299 3.51 21.84 4.80
C ILE A 299 4.99 21.99 5.06
N LYS A 300 5.41 23.12 5.63
CA LYS A 300 6.80 23.30 6.10
C LYS A 300 6.98 22.74 7.49
N ILE A 301 8.16 22.20 7.77
CA ILE A 301 8.51 21.77 9.15
C ILE A 301 8.48 22.94 10.12
N ASP A 302 8.89 24.14 9.70
CA ASP A 302 8.87 25.36 10.54
C ASP A 302 7.41 25.72 10.92
N GLU A 303 6.43 25.51 10.04
CA GLU A 303 5.01 25.71 10.34
C GLU A 303 4.55 24.80 11.50
N LEU A 304 4.98 23.53 11.51
CA LEU A 304 4.63 22.60 12.59
C LEU A 304 5.31 23.00 13.89
N LEU A 305 6.58 23.46 13.86
CA LEU A 305 7.27 23.96 15.04
C LEU A 305 6.56 25.18 15.64
N ASP A 306 6.15 26.13 14.81
CA ASP A 306 5.43 27.32 15.26
C ASP A 306 4.05 26.96 15.83
N ALA A 307 3.34 26.01 15.19
CA ALA A 307 2.07 25.50 15.69
C ALA A 307 2.23 24.77 17.04
N TYR A 308 3.31 24.01 17.20
CA TYR A 308 3.63 23.34 18.46
C TYR A 308 3.93 24.35 19.58
N LYS A 309 4.79 25.34 19.32
CA LYS A 309 5.11 26.40 20.29
C LYS A 309 3.88 27.19 20.73
N LYS A 310 2.91 27.37 19.83
CA LYS A 310 1.63 28.02 20.13
C LYS A 310 0.62 27.09 20.81
N GLY A 311 0.92 25.81 21.00
CA GLY A 311 0.02 24.83 21.60
C GLY A 311 -1.18 24.43 20.73
N VAL A 312 -1.10 24.67 19.41
CA VAL A 312 -2.20 24.38 18.44
C VAL A 312 -1.92 23.18 17.54
N LEU A 313 -0.74 22.56 17.62
CA LEU A 313 -0.43 21.25 17.00
C LEU A 313 -0.85 20.16 17.99
N ASN A 314 -2.00 19.51 17.75
CA ASN A 314 -2.64 18.65 18.73
C ASN A 314 -2.35 17.18 18.54
N GLU A 315 -2.36 16.70 17.27
CA GLU A 315 -2.19 15.29 16.93
C GLU A 315 -1.29 15.13 15.70
N ALA A 316 -0.55 14.02 15.65
CA ALA A 316 0.23 13.62 14.49
C ALA A 316 0.12 12.09 14.32
N PHE A 317 -0.13 11.61 13.08
CA PHE A 317 -0.26 10.19 12.81
C PHE A 317 0.09 9.83 11.37
N GLY A 318 0.56 8.61 11.17
CA GLY A 318 0.79 8.01 9.85
C GLY A 318 -0.38 7.12 9.41
N THR A 319 -0.57 6.97 8.09
CA THR A 319 -1.58 6.08 7.50
C THR A 319 -0.97 5.14 6.47
N GLY A 320 -1.29 3.84 6.55
CA GLY A 320 -0.80 2.83 5.60
C GLY A 320 -1.52 1.50 5.76
N THR A 321 -1.41 0.63 4.77
CA THR A 321 -2.10 -0.69 4.79
C THR A 321 -1.66 -1.55 5.99
N ALA A 322 -0.36 -1.62 6.26
CA ALA A 322 0.15 -2.43 7.37
C ALA A 322 -0.23 -1.82 8.72
N ALA A 323 0.00 -0.53 8.89
CA ALA A 323 -0.15 0.21 10.14
C ALA A 323 -1.60 0.63 10.45
N THR A 324 -2.45 0.75 9.44
CA THR A 324 -3.77 1.38 9.48
C THR A 324 -3.65 2.86 9.86
N ILE A 325 -3.69 3.21 11.15
CA ILE A 325 -3.41 4.54 11.71
C ILE A 325 -2.36 4.36 12.80
N ALA A 326 -1.18 4.90 12.58
CA ALA A 326 -0.04 4.83 13.51
C ALA A 326 0.17 6.18 14.20
N MET A 327 0.01 6.21 15.51
CA MET A 327 0.15 7.43 16.30
C MET A 327 1.62 7.84 16.41
N ILE A 328 1.89 9.14 16.36
CA ILE A 328 3.22 9.71 16.60
C ILE A 328 3.22 10.37 17.97
N LYS A 329 4.09 9.89 18.87
CA LYS A 329 4.25 10.45 20.23
C LYS A 329 5.36 11.48 20.32
N GLU A 330 6.28 11.44 19.36
CA GLU A 330 7.44 12.35 19.37
C GLU A 330 7.88 12.64 17.93
N LEU A 331 8.15 13.91 17.63
CA LEU A 331 8.73 14.36 16.37
C LEU A 331 9.94 15.24 16.66
N LYS A 332 11.13 14.81 16.25
CA LYS A 332 12.39 15.56 16.42
C LYS A 332 12.80 16.24 15.12
N TYR A 333 13.10 17.52 15.20
CA TYR A 333 13.74 18.31 14.15
C TYR A 333 14.91 19.11 14.71
N LYS A 334 16.11 18.84 14.28
CA LYS A 334 17.35 19.42 14.85
C LYS A 334 17.40 19.20 16.36
N ASP A 335 17.58 20.26 17.13
CA ASP A 335 17.61 20.22 18.58
C ASP A 335 16.22 20.39 19.24
N GLN A 336 15.15 20.51 18.42
CA GLN A 336 13.79 20.70 18.91
C GLN A 336 13.03 19.37 18.90
N VAL A 337 12.34 19.09 20.00
CA VAL A 337 11.51 17.89 20.16
C VAL A 337 10.07 18.32 20.43
N MET A 338 9.17 17.88 19.57
CA MET A 338 7.71 18.01 19.75
C MET A 338 7.18 16.71 20.33
N GLN A 339 6.58 16.78 21.53
CA GLN A 339 5.99 15.62 22.19
C GLN A 339 4.48 15.70 22.20
N PHE A 340 3.82 14.56 22.01
CA PHE A 340 2.37 14.46 21.96
C PHE A 340 1.85 13.48 23.01
N GLU A 341 0.81 13.88 23.71
CA GLU A 341 0.08 13.02 24.65
C GLU A 341 -0.96 12.18 23.89
N VAL A 342 -0.52 11.04 23.35
CA VAL A 342 -1.35 10.19 22.47
C VAL A 342 -2.67 9.74 23.10
N ASN A 343 -2.72 9.57 24.42
CA ASN A 343 -3.94 9.27 25.17
C ASN A 343 -5.01 10.39 25.11
N LYS A 344 -4.59 11.60 24.74
CA LYS A 344 -5.49 12.75 24.52
C LYS A 344 -5.93 12.90 23.06
N PHE A 345 -5.39 12.10 22.14
CA PHE A 345 -5.81 12.13 20.73
C PHE A 345 -7.28 11.74 20.63
N LYS A 346 -8.08 12.55 19.96
CA LYS A 346 -9.49 12.28 19.70
C LYS A 346 -9.71 11.86 18.25
N THR A 347 -9.15 12.63 17.33
CA THR A 347 -9.36 12.45 15.90
C THR A 347 -8.72 11.16 15.41
N ALA A 348 -7.44 10.95 15.63
CA ALA A 348 -6.71 9.78 15.15
C ALA A 348 -7.23 8.48 15.79
N LEU A 349 -7.60 8.49 17.07
CA LEU A 349 -8.17 7.31 17.75
C LEU A 349 -9.56 6.96 17.21
N THR A 350 -10.42 7.98 16.98
CA THR A 350 -11.75 7.76 16.38
C THR A 350 -11.62 7.26 14.95
N LEU A 351 -10.73 7.86 14.15
CA LEU A 351 -10.44 7.44 12.79
C LEU A 351 -9.98 5.98 12.73
N ARG A 352 -9.02 5.60 13.60
CA ARG A 352 -8.54 4.22 13.71
C ARG A 352 -9.69 3.27 14.01
N LYS A 353 -10.52 3.62 14.98
CA LYS A 353 -11.69 2.82 15.34
C LYS A 353 -12.65 2.68 14.15
N TRP A 354 -13.00 3.75 13.46
CA TRP A 354 -13.94 3.71 12.35
C TRP A 354 -13.44 2.85 11.18
N ILE A 355 -12.17 3.01 10.77
CA ILE A 355 -11.59 2.18 9.71
C ILE A 355 -11.57 0.71 10.12
N THR A 356 -11.20 0.40 11.36
CA THR A 356 -11.17 -0.98 11.86
C THR A 356 -12.58 -1.56 11.90
N ASP A 357 -13.55 -0.81 12.41
CA ASP A 357 -14.94 -1.27 12.51
C ASP A 357 -15.56 -1.54 11.12
N ILE A 358 -15.25 -0.72 10.09
CA ILE A 358 -15.68 -0.99 8.71
C ILE A 358 -15.05 -2.29 8.21
N ARG A 359 -13.73 -2.46 8.39
CA ARG A 359 -12.99 -3.63 7.90
C ARG A 359 -13.41 -4.94 8.54
N GLU A 360 -13.86 -4.89 9.79
CA GLU A 360 -14.30 -6.06 10.56
C GLU A 360 -15.84 -6.19 10.63
N GLY A 361 -16.57 -5.42 9.81
CA GLY A 361 -18.02 -5.50 9.68
C GLY A 361 -18.83 -4.98 10.89
N ARG A 362 -18.18 -4.22 11.81
CA ARG A 362 -18.85 -3.61 13.00
C ARG A 362 -19.48 -2.24 12.70
N ARG A 363 -19.07 -1.60 11.60
CA ARG A 363 -19.64 -0.36 11.08
C ARG A 363 -20.07 -0.59 9.65
N GLU A 364 -21.22 -0.02 9.26
CA GLU A 364 -21.72 -0.05 7.89
C GLU A 364 -20.69 0.54 6.92
N ASP A 365 -20.43 -0.19 5.84
CA ASP A 365 -19.60 0.26 4.73
C ASP A 365 -20.43 1.06 3.70
N LYS A 366 -20.63 2.33 3.96
CA LYS A 366 -21.38 3.24 3.07
C LYS A 366 -20.70 3.50 1.73
N TYR A 367 -19.42 3.12 1.60
CA TYR A 367 -18.58 3.48 0.46
C TYR A 367 -18.31 2.32 -0.47
N GLY A 368 -18.77 1.11 -0.14
CA GLY A 368 -18.50 -0.09 -0.92
C GLY A 368 -17.01 -0.46 -0.94
N TRP A 369 -16.30 -0.19 0.16
CA TRP A 369 -14.87 -0.50 0.28
C TRP A 369 -14.58 -1.97 0.54
N MET A 370 -15.53 -2.69 1.13
CA MET A 370 -15.38 -4.10 1.48
C MET A 370 -15.94 -4.99 0.38
N TRP A 371 -15.06 -5.64 -0.36
CA TRP A 371 -15.46 -6.56 -1.41
C TRP A 371 -15.47 -7.98 -0.89
N LYS A 372 -16.62 -8.63 -1.01
CA LYS A 372 -16.79 -10.01 -0.58
C LYS A 372 -15.96 -10.95 -1.47
N VAL A 373 -15.32 -11.93 -0.84
CA VAL A 373 -14.55 -13.00 -1.49
C VAL A 373 -15.49 -14.09 -2.02
#